data_9838c857ee8aba6c1fea168167eba90c
#
_entry.id   9838c857ee8aba6c1fea168167eba90c
#
_cell.length_a   1.000
_cell.length_b   1.000
_cell.length_c   1.000
_cell.angle_alpha   90.00
_cell.angle_beta   90.00
_cell.angle_gamma   90.00
#
_symmetry.space_group_name_H-M   'P 1'
#
loop_
_entity.id
_entity.type
_entity.pdbx_description
1 polymer ?
#
loop_
_entity_poly.entity_id
_entity_poly.type
_entity_poly.pdbx_seq_one_letter_code
_entity_poly.pdbx_strand_id
1 'polypeptide(L)'
;MTPARRPHVARPRSLKAARERAMAVDELLAQAWPDAHIELDFTTPLELLVATVLSAQTTDVRVNQVTPALFAAYPDAAAYAGARREDLEEILRPLGFFRSKAAAVQGIGAALVERFGGEVPDSLDELVTLPGVGRKTANVVLGNAFGIPGITVDTHVGRLARRLGWTDQKDPVKVEARIAELLPPEEWTMACHRLIFHGRRVCHSRRPACGACVVAELCPSYGEGETDPERARALVTG
;
A
#
# COMPACT_ATOMS: atom_id res chain seq x y z
N MET A 1 11.27 -24.73 29.48
CA MET A 1 12.53 -24.50 28.73
C MET A 1 12.49 -23.10 28.18
N THR A 2 13.43 -22.24 28.56
CA THR A 2 13.56 -20.88 28.02
C THR A 2 13.96 -21.01 26.55
N PRO A 3 13.23 -20.43 25.58
CA PRO A 3 13.64 -20.50 24.19
C PRO A 3 15.04 -19.88 24.02
N ALA A 4 15.91 -20.60 23.31
CA ALA A 4 17.24 -20.09 23.03
C ALA A 4 17.15 -18.74 22.33
N ARG A 5 17.80 -17.71 22.88
CA ARG A 5 17.93 -16.39 22.22
C ARG A 5 18.60 -16.62 20.88
N ARG A 6 17.86 -16.41 19.78
CA ARG A 6 18.46 -16.37 18.45
C ARG A 6 19.50 -15.24 18.41
N PRO A 7 20.64 -15.43 17.71
CA PRO A 7 21.62 -14.35 17.59
C PRO A 7 20.99 -13.14 16.89
N HIS A 8 21.35 -11.96 17.36
CA HIS A 8 20.89 -10.69 16.76
C HIS A 8 21.40 -10.60 15.31
N VAL A 9 20.49 -10.46 14.36
CA VAL A 9 20.83 -10.27 12.94
C VAL A 9 21.40 -8.87 12.76
N ALA A 10 22.69 -8.77 12.44
CA ALA A 10 23.33 -7.48 12.20
C ALA A 10 22.83 -6.84 10.89
N ARG A 11 22.74 -5.52 10.88
CA ARG A 11 22.46 -4.79 9.63
C ARG A 11 23.65 -4.93 8.67
N PRO A 12 23.40 -5.07 7.34
CA PRO A 12 24.48 -5.13 6.36
C PRO A 12 25.33 -3.87 6.37
N ARG A 13 26.64 -4.05 6.18
CA ARG A 13 27.62 -2.95 6.15
C ARG A 13 27.85 -2.39 4.74
N SER A 14 27.38 -3.05 3.70
CA SER A 14 27.51 -2.61 2.30
C SER A 14 26.16 -2.61 1.59
N LEU A 15 26.02 -1.78 0.57
CA LEU A 15 24.81 -1.73 -0.27
C LEU A 15 24.56 -3.09 -0.96
N LYS A 16 25.60 -3.76 -1.43
CA LYS A 16 25.51 -5.09 -2.04
C LYS A 16 24.85 -6.09 -1.07
N ALA A 17 25.38 -6.22 0.14
CA ALA A 17 24.82 -7.12 1.15
C ALA A 17 23.41 -6.71 1.60
N ALA A 18 23.10 -5.40 1.58
CA ALA A 18 21.76 -4.91 1.87
C ALA A 18 20.75 -5.32 0.77
N ARG A 19 21.14 -5.22 -0.51
CA ARG A 19 20.35 -5.69 -1.65
C ARG A 19 20.10 -7.19 -1.60
N GLU A 20 21.16 -7.98 -1.43
CA GLU A 20 21.07 -9.45 -1.33
C GLU A 20 20.09 -9.86 -0.22
N ARG A 21 20.18 -9.22 0.96
CA ARG A 21 19.23 -9.51 2.05
C ARG A 21 17.82 -9.03 1.76
N ALA A 22 17.64 -7.88 1.12
CA ALA A 22 16.32 -7.37 0.78
C ALA A 22 15.62 -8.27 -0.25
N MET A 23 16.36 -8.75 -1.24
CA MET A 23 15.87 -9.73 -2.21
C MET A 23 15.47 -11.05 -1.54
N ALA A 24 16.30 -11.58 -0.64
CA ALA A 24 15.98 -12.80 0.11
C ALA A 24 14.73 -12.63 1.01
N VAL A 25 14.54 -11.45 1.60
CA VAL A 25 13.31 -11.13 2.35
C VAL A 25 12.10 -11.10 1.43
N ASP A 26 12.19 -10.44 0.26
CA ASP A 26 11.08 -10.34 -0.68
C ASP A 26 10.69 -11.72 -1.25
N GLU A 27 11.68 -12.57 -1.56
CA GLU A 27 11.45 -13.95 -2.02
C GLU A 27 10.69 -14.79 -0.98
N LEU A 28 11.09 -14.71 0.30
CA LEU A 28 10.36 -15.39 1.39
C LEU A 28 8.93 -14.85 1.57
N LEU A 29 8.74 -13.54 1.40
CA LEU A 29 7.42 -12.94 1.43
C LEU A 29 6.58 -13.33 0.20
N ALA A 30 7.18 -13.48 -0.98
CA ALA A 30 6.50 -13.98 -2.17
C ALA A 30 6.00 -15.41 -2.01
N GLN A 31 6.80 -16.27 -1.37
CA GLN A 31 6.38 -17.65 -1.04
C GLN A 31 5.27 -17.69 0.01
N ALA A 32 5.32 -16.78 1.00
CA ALA A 32 4.33 -16.73 2.08
C ALA A 32 3.00 -16.08 1.63
N TRP A 33 3.05 -15.16 0.68
CA TRP A 33 1.92 -14.36 0.19
C TRP A 33 1.86 -14.38 -1.34
N PRO A 34 1.67 -15.54 -1.98
CA PRO A 34 1.66 -15.65 -3.45
C PRO A 34 0.46 -14.92 -4.08
N ASP A 35 -0.58 -14.71 -3.30
CA ASP A 35 -1.82 -14.00 -3.65
C ASP A 35 -1.84 -12.52 -3.22
N ALA A 36 -0.69 -11.96 -2.81
CA ALA A 36 -0.63 -10.55 -2.43
C ALA A 36 -1.03 -9.65 -3.60
N HIS A 37 -1.98 -8.77 -3.36
CA HIS A 37 -2.54 -7.87 -4.37
C HIS A 37 -3.09 -6.62 -3.71
N ILE A 38 -3.55 -5.66 -4.50
CA ILE A 38 -4.35 -4.54 -4.01
C ILE A 38 -5.74 -5.05 -3.60
N GLU A 39 -6.18 -4.68 -2.39
CA GLU A 39 -7.48 -5.14 -1.84
C GLU A 39 -8.67 -4.24 -2.24
N LEU A 40 -8.46 -3.19 -3.05
CA LEU A 40 -9.52 -2.38 -3.64
C LEU A 40 -10.04 -3.03 -4.93
N ASP A 41 -11.37 -3.13 -5.07
CA ASP A 41 -12.03 -3.66 -6.27
C ASP A 41 -12.10 -2.58 -7.35
N PHE A 42 -11.64 -2.90 -8.55
CA PHE A 42 -11.68 -2.01 -9.71
C PHE A 42 -11.61 -2.78 -11.03
N THR A 43 -12.05 -2.17 -12.12
CA THR A 43 -11.94 -2.70 -13.48
C THR A 43 -11.24 -1.73 -14.43
N THR A 44 -11.18 -0.43 -14.09
CA THR A 44 -10.55 0.61 -14.89
C THR A 44 -9.56 1.44 -14.08
N PRO A 45 -8.59 2.13 -14.73
CA PRO A 45 -7.71 3.07 -14.02
C PRO A 45 -8.46 4.17 -13.27
N LEU A 46 -9.59 4.65 -13.80
CA LEU A 46 -10.43 5.66 -13.15
C LEU A 46 -11.05 5.11 -11.85
N GLU A 47 -11.59 3.91 -11.90
CA GLU A 47 -12.13 3.24 -10.72
C GLU A 47 -11.08 3.07 -9.63
N LEU A 48 -9.86 2.63 -10.00
CA LEU A 48 -8.76 2.49 -9.04
C LEU A 48 -8.34 3.84 -8.44
N LEU A 49 -8.23 4.87 -9.27
CA LEU A 49 -7.88 6.22 -8.81
C LEU A 49 -8.92 6.72 -7.80
N VAL A 50 -10.20 6.62 -8.15
CA VAL A 50 -11.31 7.03 -7.28
C VAL A 50 -11.33 6.20 -5.99
N ALA A 51 -11.28 4.86 -6.07
CA ALA A 51 -11.27 3.98 -4.90
C ALA A 51 -10.10 4.29 -3.97
N THR A 52 -8.90 4.53 -4.53
CA THR A 52 -7.71 4.87 -3.74
C THR A 52 -7.86 6.21 -3.01
N VAL A 53 -8.43 7.22 -3.65
CA VAL A 53 -8.72 8.51 -3.00
C VAL A 53 -9.77 8.32 -1.90
N LEU A 54 -10.79 7.51 -2.13
CA LEU A 54 -11.84 7.20 -1.15
C LEU A 54 -11.33 6.37 0.03
N SER A 55 -10.25 5.59 -0.13
CA SER A 55 -9.67 4.79 0.96
C SER A 55 -8.92 5.63 2.02
N ALA A 56 -8.74 6.93 1.80
CA ALA A 56 -8.14 7.82 2.78
C ALA A 56 -8.92 7.77 4.11
N GLN A 57 -8.26 7.30 5.19
CA GLN A 57 -8.82 7.10 6.54
C GLN A 57 -10.07 6.20 6.57
N THR A 58 -10.18 5.25 5.63
CA THR A 58 -11.27 4.29 5.52
C THR A 58 -10.68 2.93 5.17
N THR A 59 -11.31 1.84 5.61
CA THR A 59 -10.87 0.48 5.26
C THR A 59 -11.22 0.12 3.82
N ASP A 60 -10.38 -0.67 3.15
CA ASP A 60 -10.61 -1.12 1.77
C ASP A 60 -11.96 -1.87 1.66
N VAL A 61 -12.29 -2.73 2.62
CA VAL A 61 -13.59 -3.43 2.71
C VAL A 61 -14.77 -2.44 2.66
N ARG A 62 -14.67 -1.32 3.38
CA ARG A 62 -15.77 -0.34 3.41
C ARG A 62 -15.85 0.45 2.10
N VAL A 63 -14.72 0.71 1.46
CA VAL A 63 -14.67 1.31 0.11
C VAL A 63 -15.36 0.38 -0.88
N ASN A 64 -14.99 -0.90 -0.90
CA ASN A 64 -15.55 -1.91 -1.81
C ASN A 64 -17.06 -2.13 -1.63
N GLN A 65 -17.63 -1.82 -0.47
CA GLN A 65 -19.08 -1.85 -0.23
C GLN A 65 -19.82 -0.68 -0.91
N VAL A 66 -19.13 0.44 -1.17
CA VAL A 66 -19.74 1.68 -1.69
C VAL A 66 -19.46 1.85 -3.19
N THR A 67 -18.27 1.47 -3.64
CA THR A 67 -17.80 1.72 -5.01
C THR A 67 -18.63 1.09 -6.11
N PRO A 68 -19.28 -0.08 -5.97
CA PRO A 68 -20.14 -0.62 -7.05
C PRO A 68 -21.29 0.31 -7.41
N ALA A 69 -21.97 0.89 -6.44
CA ALA A 69 -23.06 1.84 -6.69
C ALA A 69 -22.52 3.17 -7.27
N LEU A 70 -21.36 3.61 -6.79
CA LEU A 70 -20.70 4.82 -7.29
C LEU A 70 -20.28 4.67 -8.75
N PHE A 71 -19.61 3.57 -9.11
CA PHE A 71 -19.11 3.32 -10.47
C PHE A 71 -20.26 3.10 -11.47
N ALA A 72 -21.35 2.47 -11.03
CA ALA A 72 -22.55 2.34 -11.85
C ALA A 72 -23.23 3.69 -12.16
N ALA A 73 -23.21 4.62 -11.19
CA ALA A 73 -23.78 5.95 -11.36
C ALA A 73 -22.88 6.91 -12.15
N TYR A 74 -21.55 6.74 -12.03
CA TYR A 74 -20.54 7.61 -12.62
C TYR A 74 -19.47 6.78 -13.34
N PRO A 75 -19.77 6.29 -14.57
CA PRO A 75 -18.89 5.35 -15.26
C PRO A 75 -17.64 5.98 -15.89
N ASP A 76 -17.59 7.30 -16.00
CA ASP A 76 -16.49 8.03 -16.64
C ASP A 76 -16.19 9.37 -15.95
N ALA A 77 -15.11 10.01 -16.36
CA ALA A 77 -14.68 11.30 -15.78
C ALA A 77 -15.70 12.43 -16.02
N ALA A 78 -16.43 12.40 -17.14
CA ALA A 78 -17.42 13.42 -17.44
C ALA A 78 -18.63 13.31 -16.50
N ALA A 79 -19.04 12.08 -16.18
CA ALA A 79 -20.08 11.81 -15.21
C ALA A 79 -19.72 12.37 -13.81
N TYR A 80 -18.48 12.17 -13.34
CA TYR A 80 -18.00 12.77 -12.09
C TYR A 80 -17.95 14.29 -12.16
N ALA A 81 -17.46 14.86 -13.26
CA ALA A 81 -17.38 16.31 -13.46
C ALA A 81 -18.76 16.97 -13.41
N GLY A 82 -19.75 16.35 -14.05
CA GLY A 82 -21.15 16.83 -14.11
C GLY A 82 -22.02 16.41 -12.93
N ALA A 83 -21.50 15.66 -11.98
CA ALA A 83 -22.27 15.16 -10.84
C ALA A 83 -22.81 16.28 -9.95
N ARG A 84 -24.03 16.14 -9.46
CA ARG A 84 -24.50 16.98 -8.36
C ARG A 84 -23.77 16.60 -7.09
N ARG A 85 -23.28 17.59 -6.37
CA ARG A 85 -22.51 17.39 -5.14
C ARG A 85 -23.27 16.57 -4.10
N GLU A 86 -24.55 16.86 -3.96
CA GLU A 86 -25.42 16.22 -2.98
C GLU A 86 -25.58 14.74 -3.24
N ASP A 87 -25.67 14.32 -4.50
CA ASP A 87 -25.82 12.92 -4.91
C ASP A 87 -24.53 12.12 -4.61
N LEU A 88 -23.36 12.70 -4.88
CA LEU A 88 -22.08 12.12 -4.48
C LEU A 88 -21.95 12.00 -2.97
N GLU A 89 -22.34 13.04 -2.22
CA GLU A 89 -22.26 13.03 -0.75
C GLU A 89 -23.19 11.97 -0.16
N GLU A 90 -24.36 11.72 -0.75
CA GLU A 90 -25.28 10.66 -0.31
C GLU A 90 -24.66 9.28 -0.47
N ILE A 91 -24.14 8.96 -1.67
CA ILE A 91 -23.48 7.67 -1.95
C ILE A 91 -22.25 7.48 -1.04
N LEU A 92 -21.44 8.53 -0.84
CA LEU A 92 -20.18 8.45 -0.09
C LEU A 92 -20.35 8.57 1.42
N ARG A 93 -21.54 8.88 1.93
CA ARG A 93 -21.82 9.05 3.36
C ARG A 93 -21.27 7.93 4.26
N PRO A 94 -21.35 6.63 3.88
CA PRO A 94 -20.84 5.55 4.71
C PRO A 94 -19.32 5.58 4.92
N LEU A 95 -18.55 6.27 4.08
CA LEU A 95 -17.07 6.25 4.13
C LEU A 95 -16.46 7.22 5.17
N GLY A 96 -17.26 8.11 5.78
CA GLY A 96 -16.75 9.21 6.56
C GLY A 96 -16.05 10.28 5.70
N PHE A 97 -15.87 11.49 6.21
CA PHE A 97 -15.30 12.61 5.43
C PHE A 97 -15.93 12.78 4.04
N PHE A 98 -17.18 12.35 3.88
CA PHE A 98 -17.85 12.20 2.58
C PHE A 98 -17.90 13.51 1.78
N ARG A 99 -18.01 14.68 2.45
CA ARG A 99 -18.02 15.97 1.76
C ARG A 99 -16.69 16.29 1.07
N SER A 100 -15.57 16.05 1.75
CA SER A 100 -14.24 16.25 1.15
C SER A 100 -13.95 15.20 0.09
N LYS A 101 -14.41 13.95 0.28
CA LYS A 101 -14.30 12.88 -0.71
C LYS A 101 -15.12 13.18 -1.96
N ALA A 102 -16.36 13.65 -1.81
CA ALA A 102 -17.19 14.08 -2.94
C ALA A 102 -16.56 15.25 -3.71
N ALA A 103 -15.97 16.23 -2.98
CA ALA A 103 -15.22 17.31 -3.60
C ALA A 103 -14.02 16.79 -4.40
N ALA A 104 -13.27 15.86 -3.84
CA ALA A 104 -12.09 15.31 -4.48
C ALA A 104 -12.44 14.53 -5.76
N VAL A 105 -13.42 13.61 -5.71
CA VAL A 105 -13.77 12.80 -6.91
C VAL A 105 -14.41 13.65 -8.00
N GLN A 106 -15.21 14.64 -7.65
CA GLN A 106 -15.76 15.60 -8.63
C GLN A 106 -14.64 16.43 -9.28
N GLY A 107 -13.71 16.92 -8.46
CA GLY A 107 -12.55 17.68 -8.95
C GLY A 107 -11.62 16.84 -9.81
N ILE A 108 -11.43 15.56 -9.50
CA ILE A 108 -10.69 14.61 -10.34
C ILE A 108 -11.38 14.49 -11.70
N GLY A 109 -12.69 14.23 -11.74
CA GLY A 109 -13.44 14.15 -12.99
C GLY A 109 -13.29 15.41 -13.85
N ALA A 110 -13.46 16.59 -13.26
CA ALA A 110 -13.30 17.87 -13.95
C ALA A 110 -11.88 18.04 -14.51
N ALA A 111 -10.84 17.77 -13.70
CA ALA A 111 -9.44 17.89 -14.13
C ALA A 111 -9.09 16.89 -15.25
N LEU A 112 -9.60 15.66 -15.19
CA LEU A 112 -9.40 14.67 -16.23
C LEU A 112 -10.04 15.10 -17.56
N VAL A 113 -11.28 15.59 -17.54
CA VAL A 113 -11.95 16.10 -18.76
C VAL A 113 -11.21 17.30 -19.34
N GLU A 114 -10.85 18.27 -18.50
CA GLU A 114 -10.23 19.53 -18.95
C GLU A 114 -8.82 19.32 -19.51
N ARG A 115 -8.03 18.42 -18.90
CA ARG A 115 -6.58 18.36 -19.16
C ARG A 115 -6.11 17.08 -19.83
N PHE A 116 -6.87 15.99 -19.71
CA PHE A 116 -6.44 14.66 -20.12
C PHE A 116 -7.49 13.94 -21.00
N GLY A 117 -8.44 14.69 -21.59
CA GLY A 117 -9.44 14.12 -22.49
C GLY A 117 -10.39 13.13 -21.82
N GLY A 118 -10.49 13.14 -20.49
CA GLY A 118 -11.30 12.21 -19.70
C GLY A 118 -10.55 10.96 -19.23
N GLU A 119 -9.31 10.75 -19.67
CA GLU A 119 -8.49 9.58 -19.35
C GLU A 119 -7.60 9.83 -18.13
N VAL A 120 -7.29 8.76 -17.39
CA VAL A 120 -6.33 8.83 -16.28
C VAL A 120 -4.91 8.80 -16.86
N PRO A 121 -4.06 9.81 -16.57
CA PRO A 121 -2.69 9.81 -17.08
C PRO A 121 -1.83 8.70 -16.44
N ASP A 122 -0.89 8.17 -17.19
CA ASP A 122 0.07 7.13 -16.77
C ASP A 122 1.43 7.71 -16.30
N SER A 123 1.42 8.97 -15.86
CA SER A 123 2.60 9.71 -15.40
C SER A 123 2.45 10.14 -13.95
N LEU A 124 3.50 9.90 -13.13
CA LEU A 124 3.52 10.32 -11.73
C LEU A 124 3.34 11.83 -11.59
N ASP A 125 4.05 12.61 -12.42
CA ASP A 125 4.03 14.06 -12.36
C ASP A 125 2.66 14.65 -12.73
N GLU A 126 1.94 13.99 -13.63
CA GLU A 126 0.58 14.39 -13.99
C GLU A 126 -0.45 13.96 -12.94
N LEU A 127 -0.37 12.72 -12.47
CA LEU A 127 -1.29 12.20 -11.44
C LEU A 127 -1.28 13.04 -10.16
N VAL A 128 -0.10 13.46 -9.68
CA VAL A 128 -0.01 14.27 -8.45
C VAL A 128 -0.57 15.69 -8.60
N THR A 129 -0.90 16.11 -9.83
CA THR A 129 -1.59 17.39 -10.06
C THR A 129 -3.10 17.32 -9.90
N LEU A 130 -3.66 16.09 -9.79
CA LEU A 130 -5.08 15.87 -9.62
C LEU A 130 -5.51 16.15 -8.16
N PRO A 131 -6.72 16.70 -7.93
CA PRO A 131 -7.21 16.99 -6.58
C PRO A 131 -7.23 15.77 -5.68
N GLY A 132 -6.60 15.86 -4.50
CA GLY A 132 -6.57 14.76 -3.52
C GLY A 132 -5.64 13.60 -3.88
N VAL A 133 -4.88 13.69 -4.97
CA VAL A 133 -3.94 12.67 -5.41
C VAL A 133 -2.52 13.04 -4.97
N GLY A 134 -2.03 12.34 -3.96
CA GLY A 134 -0.64 12.44 -3.53
C GLY A 134 0.23 11.37 -4.18
N ARG A 135 1.55 11.45 -3.97
CA ARG A 135 2.55 10.50 -4.50
C ARG A 135 2.19 9.03 -4.21
N LYS A 136 1.70 8.73 -2.99
CA LYS A 136 1.25 7.37 -2.63
C LYS A 136 0.13 6.89 -3.53
N THR A 137 -0.92 7.71 -3.72
CA THR A 137 -2.07 7.38 -4.57
C THR A 137 -1.63 7.19 -6.02
N ALA A 138 -0.78 8.08 -6.54
CA ALA A 138 -0.25 7.97 -7.89
C ALA A 138 0.54 6.66 -8.09
N ASN A 139 1.43 6.28 -7.17
CA ASN A 139 2.16 5.01 -7.24
C ASN A 139 1.23 3.78 -7.17
N VAL A 140 0.13 3.84 -6.41
CA VAL A 140 -0.88 2.77 -6.41
C VAL A 140 -1.50 2.61 -7.79
N VAL A 141 -1.93 3.72 -8.39
CA VAL A 141 -2.58 3.70 -9.72
C VAL A 141 -1.59 3.23 -10.80
N LEU A 142 -0.38 3.78 -10.84
CA LEU A 142 0.65 3.39 -11.81
C LEU A 142 0.98 1.91 -11.74
N GLY A 143 1.24 1.39 -10.53
CA GLY A 143 1.63 -0.01 -10.34
C GLY A 143 0.52 -1.01 -10.65
N ASN A 144 -0.73 -0.69 -10.29
CA ASN A 144 -1.81 -1.68 -10.36
C ASN A 144 -2.71 -1.54 -11.61
N ALA A 145 -2.83 -0.35 -12.19
CA ALA A 145 -3.65 -0.14 -13.39
C ALA A 145 -2.83 -0.08 -14.68
N PHE A 146 -1.59 0.41 -14.61
CA PHE A 146 -0.75 0.60 -15.80
C PHE A 146 0.46 -0.34 -15.85
N GLY A 147 0.74 -1.11 -14.79
CA GLY A 147 1.93 -1.96 -14.73
C GLY A 147 3.26 -1.17 -14.69
N ILE A 148 3.18 0.13 -14.40
CA ILE A 148 4.37 0.99 -14.26
C ILE A 148 4.89 0.85 -12.83
N PRO A 149 6.13 0.36 -12.63
CA PRO A 149 6.63 0.09 -11.29
C PRO A 149 6.57 1.30 -10.36
N GLY A 150 5.93 1.13 -9.21
CA GLY A 150 5.79 2.17 -8.20
C GLY A 150 5.93 1.63 -6.78
N ILE A 151 6.58 2.39 -5.91
CA ILE A 151 6.74 2.03 -4.51
C ILE A 151 5.71 2.78 -3.68
N THR A 152 4.76 2.04 -3.11
CA THR A 152 3.72 2.58 -2.24
C THR A 152 4.14 2.51 -0.78
N VAL A 153 4.60 3.62 -0.22
CA VAL A 153 4.98 3.68 1.20
C VAL A 153 3.80 4.10 2.05
N ASP A 154 3.11 3.10 2.59
CA ASP A 154 2.08 3.26 3.61
C ASP A 154 2.65 3.03 5.03
N THR A 155 1.79 3.00 6.04
CA THR A 155 2.21 2.75 7.43
C THR A 155 2.81 1.36 7.62
N HIS A 156 2.36 0.33 6.86
CA HIS A 156 2.90 -1.03 6.92
C HIS A 156 4.27 -1.10 6.26
N VAL A 157 4.39 -0.66 5.02
CA VAL A 157 5.67 -0.62 4.28
C VAL A 157 6.71 0.16 5.05
N GLY A 158 6.40 1.38 5.52
CA GLY A 158 7.34 2.18 6.30
C GLY A 158 7.76 1.54 7.62
N ARG A 159 6.84 0.85 8.31
CA ARG A 159 7.16 0.11 9.54
C ARG A 159 8.09 -1.08 9.26
N LEU A 160 7.75 -1.89 8.26
CA LEU A 160 8.53 -3.07 7.92
C LEU A 160 9.91 -2.70 7.37
N ALA A 161 10.01 -1.70 6.51
CA ALA A 161 11.30 -1.21 6.02
C ALA A 161 12.26 -0.84 7.16
N ARG A 162 11.74 -0.20 8.23
CA ARG A 162 12.55 0.09 9.43
C ARG A 162 12.90 -1.16 10.22
N ARG A 163 11.94 -2.05 10.48
CA ARG A 163 12.16 -3.29 11.25
C ARG A 163 13.11 -4.25 10.54
N LEU A 164 13.02 -4.35 9.23
CA LEU A 164 13.93 -5.14 8.40
C LEU A 164 15.33 -4.49 8.28
N GLY A 165 15.50 -3.29 8.83
CA GLY A 165 16.77 -2.58 8.81
C GLY A 165 17.15 -2.06 7.41
N TRP A 166 16.17 -1.87 6.55
CA TRP A 166 16.39 -1.28 5.23
C TRP A 166 16.67 0.22 5.33
N THR A 167 16.01 0.89 6.27
CA THR A 167 16.15 2.32 6.53
C THR A 167 15.84 2.67 7.99
N ASP A 168 16.33 3.83 8.45
CA ASP A 168 15.89 4.46 9.70
C ASP A 168 14.97 5.67 9.45
N GLN A 169 14.74 6.00 8.17
CA GLN A 169 13.93 7.14 7.79
C GLN A 169 12.45 6.93 8.14
N LYS A 170 11.78 8.04 8.52
CA LYS A 170 10.34 8.09 8.75
C LYS A 170 9.59 8.77 7.60
N ASP A 171 10.27 9.63 6.86
CA ASP A 171 9.75 10.33 5.70
C ASP A 171 9.45 9.32 4.56
N PRO A 172 8.21 9.26 4.04
CA PRO A 172 7.84 8.26 3.03
C PRO A 172 8.66 8.35 1.75
N VAL A 173 9.04 9.56 1.31
CA VAL A 173 9.84 9.74 0.09
C VAL A 173 11.24 9.19 0.27
N LYS A 174 11.84 9.38 1.46
CA LYS A 174 13.16 8.81 1.77
C LYS A 174 13.10 7.29 1.94
N VAL A 175 12.00 6.76 2.47
CA VAL A 175 11.78 5.30 2.54
C VAL A 175 11.62 4.72 1.14
N GLU A 176 10.84 5.36 0.27
CA GLU A 176 10.66 4.99 -1.14
C GLU A 176 12.01 4.93 -1.87
N ALA A 177 12.80 6.02 -1.81
CA ALA A 177 14.12 6.07 -2.42
C ALA A 177 15.04 4.93 -1.92
N ARG A 178 14.96 4.60 -0.63
CA ARG A 178 15.77 3.51 -0.08
C ARG A 178 15.31 2.14 -0.55
N ILE A 179 14.01 1.88 -0.66
CA ILE A 179 13.48 0.62 -1.22
C ILE A 179 13.90 0.49 -2.68
N ALA A 180 13.83 1.58 -3.46
CA ALA A 180 14.27 1.61 -4.85
C ALA A 180 15.76 1.27 -5.03
N GLU A 181 16.61 1.63 -4.06
CA GLU A 181 18.01 1.22 -4.07
C GLU A 181 18.22 -0.28 -3.77
N LEU A 182 17.28 -0.92 -3.08
CA LEU A 182 17.42 -2.28 -2.56
C LEU A 182 16.79 -3.35 -3.47
N LEU A 183 15.67 -3.03 -4.09
CA LEU A 183 14.91 -3.96 -4.93
C LEU A 183 14.93 -3.50 -6.39
N PRO A 184 14.92 -4.43 -7.34
CA PRO A 184 14.82 -4.09 -8.75
C PRO A 184 13.42 -3.55 -9.09
N PRO A 185 13.28 -2.67 -10.11
CA PRO A 185 12.01 -2.01 -10.43
C PRO A 185 10.83 -2.96 -10.65
N GLU A 186 11.04 -4.09 -11.28
CA GLU A 186 10.02 -5.11 -11.55
C GLU A 186 9.34 -5.67 -10.29
N GLU A 187 10.03 -5.63 -9.14
CA GLU A 187 9.49 -6.11 -7.86
C GLU A 187 8.80 -5.02 -7.04
N TRP A 188 8.95 -3.73 -7.35
CA TRP A 188 8.53 -2.64 -6.47
C TRP A 188 7.06 -2.70 -6.05
N THR A 189 6.16 -2.87 -7.00
CA THR A 189 4.71 -2.91 -6.73
C THR A 189 4.36 -4.13 -5.88
N MET A 190 4.84 -5.31 -6.30
CA MET A 190 4.53 -6.57 -5.61
C MET A 190 5.19 -6.66 -4.23
N ALA A 191 6.43 -6.19 -4.08
CA ALA A 191 7.09 -6.12 -2.78
C ALA A 191 6.29 -5.25 -1.78
N CYS A 192 5.71 -4.14 -2.25
CA CYS A 192 4.83 -3.32 -1.41
C CYS A 192 3.58 -4.09 -0.96
N HIS A 193 2.91 -4.83 -1.86
CA HIS A 193 1.76 -5.66 -1.49
C HIS A 193 2.13 -6.75 -0.49
N ARG A 194 3.22 -7.48 -0.72
CA ARG A 194 3.75 -8.50 0.19
C ARG A 194 4.06 -7.93 1.58
N LEU A 195 4.69 -6.76 1.63
CA LEU A 195 4.98 -6.05 2.89
C LEU A 195 3.70 -5.60 3.60
N ILE A 196 2.69 -5.12 2.87
CA ILE A 196 1.39 -4.74 3.45
C ILE A 196 0.70 -5.97 4.03
N PHE A 197 0.60 -7.06 3.27
CA PHE A 197 0.01 -8.32 3.72
C PHE A 197 0.71 -8.85 4.97
N HIS A 198 2.04 -8.92 4.94
CA HIS A 198 2.83 -9.35 6.09
C HIS A 198 2.67 -8.40 7.30
N GLY A 199 2.58 -7.12 7.05
CA GLY A 199 2.37 -6.11 8.07
C GLY A 199 0.99 -6.13 8.71
N ARG A 200 -0.04 -6.51 7.95
CA ARG A 200 -1.40 -6.68 8.45
C ARG A 200 -1.56 -7.97 9.25
N ARG A 201 -0.94 -9.06 8.80
CA ARG A 201 -1.20 -10.42 9.29
C ARG A 201 -0.19 -10.95 10.31
N VAL A 202 1.06 -10.53 10.25
CA VAL A 202 2.15 -11.09 11.08
C VAL A 202 2.92 -10.01 11.82
N CYS A 203 3.48 -9.03 11.09
CA CYS A 203 4.34 -8.01 11.66
C CYS A 203 3.52 -6.81 12.15
N HIS A 204 2.63 -7.03 13.12
CA HIS A 204 1.74 -6.00 13.68
C HIS A 204 2.52 -4.82 14.28
N SER A 205 1.88 -3.64 14.37
CA SER A 205 2.48 -2.45 15.00
C SER A 205 2.77 -2.67 16.48
N ARG A 206 1.84 -3.33 17.18
CA ARG A 206 1.98 -3.79 18.57
C ARG A 206 2.05 -5.32 18.57
N ARG A 207 3.00 -5.90 19.35
CA ARG A 207 3.18 -7.34 19.49
C ARG A 207 3.26 -8.10 18.13
N PRO A 208 4.29 -7.84 17.30
CA PRO A 208 4.49 -8.63 16.10
C PRO A 208 4.70 -10.12 16.44
N ALA A 209 4.20 -11.00 15.58
CA ALA A 209 4.28 -12.45 15.74
C ALA A 209 5.65 -13.00 15.29
N CYS A 210 6.73 -12.56 15.94
CA CYS A 210 8.12 -12.85 15.53
C CYS A 210 8.42 -14.36 15.44
N GLY A 211 7.86 -15.17 16.36
CA GLY A 211 8.04 -16.63 16.38
C GLY A 211 7.37 -17.39 15.24
N ALA A 212 6.42 -16.75 14.52
CA ALA A 212 5.73 -17.29 13.35
C ALA A 212 6.12 -16.57 12.04
N CYS A 213 7.10 -15.65 12.10
CA CYS A 213 7.48 -14.82 10.97
C CYS A 213 8.42 -15.54 10.00
N VAL A 214 8.07 -15.60 8.71
CA VAL A 214 8.86 -16.28 7.69
C VAL A 214 10.23 -15.63 7.43
N VAL A 215 10.36 -14.33 7.73
CA VAL A 215 11.64 -13.60 7.57
C VAL A 215 12.40 -13.43 8.88
N ALA A 216 12.06 -14.20 9.91
CA ALA A 216 12.68 -14.11 11.24
C ALA A 216 14.21 -14.19 11.24
N GLU A 217 14.78 -15.10 10.41
CA GLU A 217 16.23 -15.32 10.28
C GLU A 217 16.97 -14.12 9.66
N LEU A 218 16.27 -13.25 8.94
CA LEU A 218 16.82 -12.08 8.25
C LEU A 218 16.46 -10.76 8.94
N CYS A 219 15.65 -10.82 10.02
CA CYS A 219 15.09 -9.63 10.64
C CYS A 219 15.92 -9.13 11.84
N PRO A 220 16.56 -7.94 11.76
CA PRO A 220 17.31 -7.38 12.89
C PRO A 220 16.44 -6.97 14.09
N SER A 221 15.13 -6.77 13.87
CA SER A 221 14.13 -6.50 14.91
C SER A 221 13.48 -7.76 15.49
N TYR A 222 13.98 -8.95 15.16
CA TYR A 222 13.47 -10.17 15.78
C TYR A 222 13.58 -10.08 17.31
N GLY A 223 12.47 -10.32 17.99
CA GLY A 223 12.39 -10.22 19.46
C GLY A 223 11.72 -8.94 19.98
N GLU A 224 11.32 -7.99 19.10
CA GLU A 224 10.47 -6.87 19.49
C GLU A 224 9.04 -7.30 19.81
N GLY A 225 8.63 -8.52 19.46
CA GLY A 225 7.32 -9.10 19.70
C GLY A 225 7.37 -10.49 20.31
N GLU A 226 6.27 -11.24 20.10
CA GLU A 226 6.15 -12.62 20.62
C GLU A 226 7.09 -13.56 19.84
N THR A 227 7.97 -14.24 20.55
CA THR A 227 8.97 -15.14 19.96
C THR A 227 8.68 -16.62 20.18
N ASP A 228 7.79 -16.96 21.12
CA ASP A 228 7.34 -18.33 21.27
C ASP A 228 6.49 -18.74 20.05
N PRO A 229 6.82 -19.84 19.34
CA PRO A 229 6.15 -20.18 18.09
C PRO A 229 4.65 -20.45 18.22
N GLU A 230 4.20 -21.07 19.29
CA GLU A 230 2.78 -21.36 19.48
C GLU A 230 1.99 -20.10 19.78
N ARG A 231 2.48 -19.28 20.72
CA ARG A 231 1.87 -17.98 21.03
C ARG A 231 1.91 -17.01 19.87
N ALA A 232 2.98 -17.02 19.10
CA ALA A 232 3.10 -16.18 17.90
C ALA A 232 2.09 -16.58 16.81
N ARG A 233 1.89 -17.90 16.59
CA ARG A 233 0.86 -18.36 15.64
C ARG A 233 -0.55 -17.88 16.01
N ALA A 234 -0.88 -17.83 17.29
CA ALA A 234 -2.16 -17.31 17.77
C ALA A 234 -2.36 -15.79 17.52
N LEU A 235 -1.29 -15.06 17.18
CA LEU A 235 -1.35 -13.64 16.83
C LEU A 235 -1.47 -13.41 15.33
N VAL A 236 -1.22 -14.41 14.50
CA VAL A 236 -1.34 -14.29 13.03
C VAL A 236 -2.82 -14.18 12.68
N THR A 237 -3.15 -13.15 11.87
CA THR A 237 -4.52 -12.95 11.38
C THR A 237 -4.61 -13.37 9.90
N GLY A 238 -5.78 -13.89 9.49
CA GLY A 238 -6.07 -14.31 8.12
C GLY A 238 -6.22 -13.16 7.14
#